data_ab03e3ede04d24ed1f16315c365a0079
#
_entry.id   ab03e3ede04d24ed1f16315c365a0079
#
_cell.length_a   1.000
_cell.length_b   1.000
_cell.length_c   1.000
_cell.angle_alpha   90.00
_cell.angle_beta   90.00
_cell.angle_gamma   90.00
#
_symmetry.space_group_name_H-M   'P 1'
#
loop_
_entity.id
_entity.type
_entity.pdbx_description
1 polymer ?
#
loop_
_entity_poly.entity_id
_entity_poly.type
_entity_poly.pdbx_seq_one_letter_code
_entity_poly.pdbx_strand_id
1 'polypeptide(L)'
;FSAAGLYNVTVSVTDSSGLTSTVGRQVVVYDPSAGFVTGGGWIMSPAGAYKADERLSGRATFGFVSKYLKGANKPTGETEFRFQAGVLNFYSNNYDWLVVGGARAQYKGTGVINGRGSYQFLLTAVDGDLIGKGTADRFRIKIWHRDDSTNADVTDYDNQINSTAAGSDQEGTVIGGGSISVKIR
;
A
#
# COMPACT_ATOMS: atom_id res chain seq x y z
N PHE A 1 -5.62 -7.59 20.00
CA PHE A 1 -5.06 -8.16 18.76
C PHE A 1 -3.80 -8.92 19.10
N SER A 2 -3.66 -10.15 18.61
CA SER A 2 -2.55 -11.05 18.95
C SER A 2 -1.43 -11.07 17.89
N ALA A 3 -1.63 -10.42 16.75
CA ALA A 3 -0.66 -10.36 15.66
C ALA A 3 -0.62 -8.96 15.03
N ALA A 4 0.50 -8.63 14.39
CA ALA A 4 0.61 -7.45 13.55
C ALA A 4 -0.31 -7.59 12.33
N GLY A 5 -1.00 -6.50 11.95
CA GLY A 5 -1.96 -6.52 10.84
C GLY A 5 -2.81 -5.27 10.76
N LEU A 6 -3.57 -5.18 9.69
CA LEU A 6 -4.62 -4.20 9.51
C LEU A 6 -5.96 -4.84 9.85
N TYR A 7 -6.64 -4.31 10.85
CA TYR A 7 -7.90 -4.85 11.35
C TYR A 7 -9.03 -3.86 11.08
N ASN A 8 -10.10 -4.33 10.44
CA ASN A 8 -11.33 -3.56 10.34
C ASN A 8 -12.15 -3.79 11.60
N VAL A 9 -12.26 -2.77 12.44
CA VAL A 9 -13.07 -2.80 13.65
C VAL A 9 -14.39 -2.11 13.37
N THR A 10 -15.48 -2.81 13.64
CA THR A 10 -16.84 -2.32 13.42
C THR A 10 -17.54 -2.18 14.75
N VAL A 11 -18.16 -1.05 14.98
CA VAL A 11 -19.04 -0.81 16.12
C VAL A 11 -20.46 -0.68 15.60
N SER A 12 -21.35 -1.51 16.11
CA SER A 12 -22.79 -1.45 15.82
C SER A 12 -23.56 -1.07 17.08
N VAL A 13 -24.46 -0.12 16.95
CA VAL A 13 -25.35 0.33 18.02
C VAL A 13 -26.77 0.12 17.54
N THR A 14 -27.54 -0.63 18.34
CA THR A 14 -28.97 -0.87 18.09
C THR A 14 -29.80 -0.19 19.15
N ASP A 15 -30.78 0.59 18.74
CA ASP A 15 -31.72 1.23 19.66
C ASP A 15 -32.86 0.29 20.12
N SER A 16 -33.71 0.76 21.00
CA SER A 16 -34.84 0.00 21.55
C SER A 16 -35.92 -0.34 20.50
N SER A 17 -35.92 0.32 19.34
CA SER A 17 -36.82 0.05 18.22
C SER A 17 -36.26 -0.94 17.21
N GLY A 18 -35.01 -1.42 17.42
CA GLY A 18 -34.32 -2.35 16.56
C GLY A 18 -33.57 -1.71 15.40
N LEU A 19 -33.49 -0.38 15.32
CA LEU A 19 -32.69 0.34 14.33
C LEU A 19 -31.21 0.23 14.68
N THR A 20 -30.40 -0.20 13.69
CA THR A 20 -28.97 -0.39 13.87
C THR A 20 -28.18 0.62 13.05
N SER A 21 -27.24 1.30 13.70
CA SER A 21 -26.20 2.12 13.06
C SER A 21 -24.85 1.49 13.23
N THR A 22 -24.05 1.49 12.18
CA THR A 22 -22.74 0.82 12.17
C THR A 22 -21.67 1.78 11.67
N VAL A 23 -20.54 1.86 12.37
CA VAL A 23 -19.34 2.60 11.95
C VAL A 23 -18.12 1.67 11.96
N GLY A 24 -17.36 1.68 10.86
CA GLY A 24 -16.10 0.95 10.74
C GLY A 24 -14.88 1.88 10.87
N ARG A 25 -13.82 1.37 11.48
CA ARG A 25 -12.50 2.01 11.51
C ARG A 25 -11.43 0.97 11.29
N GLN A 26 -10.40 1.35 10.54
CA GLN A 26 -9.21 0.53 10.39
C GLN A 26 -8.25 0.80 11.55
N VAL A 27 -7.83 -0.27 12.21
CA VAL A 27 -6.83 -0.27 13.29
C VAL A 27 -5.58 -0.95 12.78
N VAL A 28 -4.44 -0.28 12.91
CA VAL A 28 -3.14 -0.81 12.56
C VAL A 28 -2.48 -1.36 13.81
N VAL A 29 -2.16 -2.64 13.81
CA VAL A 29 -1.32 -3.27 14.84
C VAL A 29 0.01 -3.60 14.20
N TYR A 30 1.09 -3.03 14.69
CA TYR A 30 2.43 -3.23 14.15
C TYR A 30 3.40 -3.69 15.23
N ASP A 31 4.42 -4.42 14.79
CA ASP A 31 5.54 -4.83 15.62
C ASP A 31 6.83 -4.23 15.05
N PRO A 32 7.46 -3.26 15.75
CA PRO A 32 8.69 -2.64 15.26
C PRO A 32 9.88 -3.60 15.14
N SER A 33 9.79 -4.79 15.75
CA SER A 33 10.79 -5.83 15.64
C SER A 33 10.54 -6.84 14.51
N ALA A 34 9.36 -6.81 13.88
CA ALA A 34 8.88 -7.86 12.99
C ALA A 34 9.65 -8.03 11.68
N GLY A 35 10.50 -7.06 11.28
CA GLY A 35 11.32 -7.21 10.09
C GLY A 35 11.36 -5.98 9.20
N PHE A 36 11.59 -6.21 7.90
CA PHE A 36 11.62 -5.15 6.89
C PHE A 36 11.14 -5.68 5.54
N VAL A 37 10.86 -4.77 4.63
CA VAL A 37 10.52 -5.07 3.25
C VAL A 37 11.38 -4.24 2.31
N THR A 38 11.80 -4.85 1.23
CA THR A 38 12.50 -4.19 0.12
C THR A 38 12.09 -4.80 -1.19
N GLY A 39 12.18 -4.03 -2.26
CA GLY A 39 11.91 -4.54 -3.58
C GLY A 39 12.18 -3.50 -4.66
N GLY A 40 12.30 -3.98 -5.87
CA GLY A 40 12.44 -3.15 -7.05
C GLY A 40 12.09 -3.94 -8.31
N GLY A 41 11.51 -3.25 -9.27
CA GLY A 41 11.07 -3.90 -10.50
C GLY A 41 10.09 -3.06 -11.28
N TRP A 42 9.18 -3.75 -11.98
CA TRP A 42 8.15 -3.12 -12.77
C TRP A 42 6.86 -3.95 -12.81
N ILE A 43 5.77 -3.26 -13.05
CA ILE A 43 4.45 -3.85 -13.31
C ILE A 43 3.91 -3.33 -14.65
N MET A 44 2.96 -4.04 -15.23
CA MET A 44 2.05 -3.47 -16.23
C MET A 44 0.90 -2.80 -15.47
N SER A 45 0.97 -1.47 -15.38
CA SER A 45 -0.12 -0.67 -14.82
C SER A 45 -1.38 -0.84 -15.68
N PRO A 46 -2.50 -1.29 -15.11
CA PRO A 46 -3.72 -1.49 -15.88
C PRO A 46 -4.39 -0.14 -16.20
N ALA A 47 -5.22 -0.13 -17.24
CA ALA A 47 -6.17 0.96 -17.48
C ALA A 47 -7.09 1.13 -16.26
N GLY A 48 -7.44 2.36 -15.90
CA GLY A 48 -8.21 2.70 -14.70
C GLY A 48 -7.36 2.96 -13.46
N ALA A 49 -6.05 2.62 -13.46
CA ALA A 49 -5.15 2.85 -12.33
C ALA A 49 -4.84 4.33 -12.11
N TYR A 50 -4.60 5.08 -13.17
CA TYR A 50 -4.28 6.49 -13.13
C TYR A 50 -5.53 7.33 -13.32
N LYS A 51 -5.95 8.05 -12.29
CA LYS A 51 -7.25 8.72 -12.25
C LYS A 51 -7.35 9.97 -13.10
N ALA A 52 -6.23 10.62 -13.42
CA ALA A 52 -6.22 11.76 -14.35
C ALA A 52 -6.49 11.37 -15.82
N ASP A 53 -6.14 10.14 -16.21
CA ASP A 53 -6.53 9.54 -17.50
C ASP A 53 -6.63 8.01 -17.37
N GLU A 54 -7.83 7.53 -17.15
CA GLU A 54 -8.11 6.09 -16.91
C GLU A 54 -7.88 5.20 -18.14
N ARG A 55 -7.67 5.78 -19.33
CA ARG A 55 -7.35 5.01 -20.55
C ARG A 55 -5.89 4.57 -20.58
N LEU A 56 -5.03 5.24 -19.83
CA LEU A 56 -3.61 4.95 -19.83
C LEU A 56 -3.31 3.62 -19.16
N SER A 57 -2.50 2.84 -19.83
CA SER A 57 -1.90 1.61 -19.32
C SER A 57 -0.44 1.55 -19.77
N GLY A 58 0.35 0.69 -19.19
CA GLY A 58 1.73 0.50 -19.61
C GLY A 58 2.67 0.20 -18.44
N ARG A 59 3.95 0.14 -18.76
CA ARG A 59 4.99 -0.18 -17.78
C ARG A 59 5.12 0.93 -16.73
N ALA A 60 5.08 0.53 -15.46
CA ALA A 60 5.43 1.36 -14.33
C ALA A 60 6.57 0.70 -13.55
N THR A 61 7.56 1.47 -13.13
CA THR A 61 8.70 0.99 -12.34
C THR A 61 8.57 1.40 -10.90
N PHE A 62 9.12 0.60 -10.01
CA PHE A 62 9.14 0.87 -8.58
C PHE A 62 10.46 0.46 -7.92
N GLY A 63 10.80 1.15 -6.86
CA GLY A 63 11.87 0.79 -5.95
C GLY A 63 11.50 1.20 -4.55
N PHE A 64 11.72 0.34 -3.56
CA PHE A 64 11.36 0.66 -2.18
C PHE A 64 12.17 -0.11 -1.15
N VAL A 65 12.28 0.50 0.03
CA VAL A 65 12.70 -0.13 1.27
C VAL A 65 11.92 0.50 2.42
N SER A 66 11.46 -0.32 3.36
CA SER A 66 10.86 0.18 4.62
C SER A 66 11.24 -0.73 5.78
N LYS A 67 11.70 -0.15 6.88
CA LYS A 67 12.17 -0.84 8.09
C LYS A 67 12.03 0.04 9.32
N TYR A 68 11.91 -0.59 10.51
CA TYR A 68 12.14 0.12 11.77
C TYR A 68 13.63 0.10 12.13
N LEU A 69 14.16 1.23 12.57
CA LEU A 69 15.43 1.28 13.26
C LEU A 69 15.26 0.83 14.72
N LYS A 70 16.32 0.34 15.35
CA LYS A 70 16.27 -0.11 16.74
C LYS A 70 15.76 1.02 17.66
N GLY A 71 14.68 0.76 18.39
CA GLY A 71 14.06 1.72 19.30
C GLY A 71 13.18 2.77 18.65
N ALA A 72 13.03 2.76 17.32
CA ALA A 72 12.13 3.68 16.63
C ALA A 72 10.68 3.19 16.68
N ASN A 73 9.74 4.12 16.82
CA ASN A 73 8.30 3.88 16.75
C ASN A 73 7.70 4.21 15.36
N LYS A 74 8.51 4.74 14.46
CA LYS A 74 8.16 4.99 13.05
C LYS A 74 9.16 4.32 12.14
N PRO A 75 8.71 3.77 11.00
CA PRO A 75 9.63 3.20 10.02
C PRO A 75 10.39 4.31 9.28
N THR A 76 11.47 3.90 8.66
CA THR A 76 12.26 4.72 7.72
C THR A 76 12.46 3.95 6.44
N GLY A 77 12.74 4.67 5.36
CA GLY A 77 12.98 4.05 4.07
C GLY A 77 12.91 5.05 2.92
N GLU A 78 12.80 4.49 1.73
CA GLU A 78 12.61 5.23 0.49
C GLU A 78 11.60 4.48 -0.38
N THR A 79 10.75 5.21 -1.08
CA THR A 79 9.79 4.65 -2.05
C THR A 79 9.72 5.56 -3.25
N GLU A 80 9.98 4.96 -4.38
CA GLU A 80 9.87 5.59 -5.69
C GLU A 80 8.90 4.78 -6.55
N PHE A 81 8.01 5.47 -7.27
CA PHE A 81 7.12 4.86 -8.25
C PHE A 81 7.01 5.77 -9.46
N ARG A 82 7.22 5.20 -10.66
CA ARG A 82 7.18 5.94 -11.93
C ARG A 82 6.24 5.25 -12.92
N PHE A 83 5.17 5.91 -13.27
CA PHE A 83 4.29 5.52 -14.37
C PHE A 83 4.49 6.46 -15.56
N GLN A 84 5.30 6.01 -16.52
CA GLN A 84 5.79 6.86 -17.61
C GLN A 84 4.66 7.35 -18.52
N ALA A 85 3.67 6.50 -18.85
CA ALA A 85 2.57 6.88 -19.73
C ALA A 85 1.74 8.04 -19.14
N GLY A 86 1.60 8.13 -17.82
CA GLY A 86 0.92 9.22 -17.12
C GLY A 86 1.83 10.35 -16.66
N VAL A 87 3.13 10.31 -17.00
CA VAL A 87 4.14 11.27 -16.49
C VAL A 87 4.08 11.42 -14.97
N LEU A 88 3.76 10.33 -14.25
CA LEU A 88 3.64 10.32 -12.80
C LEU A 88 4.95 9.79 -12.21
N ASN A 89 5.63 10.64 -11.42
CA ASN A 89 6.82 10.28 -10.65
C ASN A 89 6.53 10.57 -9.18
N PHE A 90 6.33 9.53 -8.38
CA PHE A 90 6.09 9.63 -6.95
C PHE A 90 7.38 9.34 -6.18
N TYR A 91 7.64 10.14 -5.14
CA TYR A 91 8.71 9.96 -4.17
C TYR A 91 8.18 10.13 -2.76
N SER A 92 8.47 9.18 -1.88
CA SER A 92 8.11 9.28 -0.46
C SER A 92 9.00 10.28 0.27
N ASN A 93 8.44 10.91 1.31
CA ASN A 93 9.17 11.80 2.21
C ASN A 93 8.95 11.52 3.69
N ASN A 94 7.93 10.73 4.04
CA ASN A 94 7.65 10.33 5.42
C ASN A 94 6.92 8.99 5.48
N TYR A 95 7.06 8.29 6.60
CA TYR A 95 6.44 7.00 6.87
C TYR A 95 5.66 7.05 8.17
N ASP A 96 4.45 6.50 8.17
CA ASP A 96 3.56 6.45 9.32
C ASP A 96 3.74 5.15 10.09
N TRP A 97 3.64 4.02 9.39
CA TRP A 97 3.76 2.68 9.94
C TRP A 97 4.16 1.64 8.87
N LEU A 98 4.71 0.53 9.33
CA LEU A 98 4.99 -0.68 8.55
C LEU A 98 4.45 -1.89 9.31
N VAL A 99 3.73 -2.76 8.61
CA VAL A 99 3.25 -4.05 9.09
C VAL A 99 3.90 -5.13 8.24
N VAL A 100 4.54 -6.10 8.87
CA VAL A 100 5.12 -7.28 8.23
C VAL A 100 4.46 -8.52 8.82
N GLY A 101 3.93 -9.38 7.97
CA GLY A 101 3.27 -10.62 8.41
C GLY A 101 3.23 -11.66 7.30
N GLY A 102 3.85 -12.82 7.53
CA GLY A 102 3.97 -13.86 6.52
C GLY A 102 4.72 -13.37 5.27
N ALA A 103 4.15 -13.67 4.11
CA ALA A 103 4.71 -13.25 2.82
C ALA A 103 4.42 -11.77 2.47
N ARG A 104 3.65 -11.06 3.31
CA ARG A 104 3.10 -9.76 2.99
C ARG A 104 3.65 -8.68 3.90
N ALA A 105 3.96 -7.54 3.30
CA ALA A 105 4.24 -6.30 4.02
C ALA A 105 3.37 -5.18 3.49
N GLN A 106 2.91 -4.31 4.40
CA GLN A 106 2.20 -3.08 4.06
C GLN A 106 2.79 -1.93 4.85
N TYR A 107 2.88 -0.78 4.20
CA TYR A 107 3.27 0.45 4.88
C TYR A 107 2.60 1.68 4.25
N LYS A 108 2.41 2.68 5.08
CA LYS A 108 1.79 3.95 4.75
C LYS A 108 2.75 5.09 5.02
N GLY A 109 2.58 6.16 4.27
CA GLY A 109 3.32 7.39 4.48
C GLY A 109 2.82 8.51 3.59
N THR A 110 3.66 9.52 3.42
CA THR A 110 3.41 10.65 2.55
C THR A 110 4.55 10.84 1.55
N GLY A 111 4.26 11.59 0.48
CA GLY A 111 5.23 11.89 -0.55
C GLY A 111 4.76 12.99 -1.49
N VAL A 112 5.46 13.13 -2.60
CA VAL A 112 5.20 14.13 -3.63
C VAL A 112 5.06 13.47 -4.99
N ILE A 113 4.23 14.03 -5.87
CA ILE A 113 4.17 13.69 -7.29
C ILE A 113 4.84 14.78 -8.09
N ASN A 114 5.80 14.41 -8.96
CA ASN A 114 6.55 15.36 -9.81
C ASN A 114 7.18 16.51 -9.00
N GLY A 115 7.63 16.21 -7.77
CA GLY A 115 8.25 17.18 -6.86
C GLY A 115 7.29 18.18 -6.22
N ARG A 116 5.98 17.96 -6.31
CA ARG A 116 4.95 18.92 -5.83
C ARG A 116 3.85 18.23 -5.05
N GLY A 117 3.10 19.04 -4.28
CA GLY A 117 1.94 18.61 -3.52
C GLY A 117 2.27 17.80 -2.26
N SER A 118 1.23 17.31 -1.63
CA SER A 118 1.31 16.41 -0.48
C SER A 118 0.32 15.26 -0.71
N TYR A 119 0.85 14.08 -0.94
CA TYR A 119 0.08 12.88 -1.23
C TYR A 119 0.31 11.86 -0.14
N GLN A 120 -0.73 11.15 0.23
CA GLN A 120 -0.61 9.94 1.03
C GLN A 120 -0.39 8.75 0.10
N PHE A 121 0.26 7.71 0.60
CA PHE A 121 0.37 6.45 -0.12
C PHE A 121 0.24 5.25 0.82
N LEU A 122 -0.24 4.16 0.27
CA LEU A 122 -0.24 2.82 0.86
C LEU A 122 0.42 1.88 -0.13
N LEU A 123 1.48 1.22 0.29
CA LEU A 123 2.15 0.20 -0.51
C LEU A 123 1.91 -1.17 0.12
N THR A 124 1.54 -2.13 -0.72
CA THR A 124 1.50 -3.56 -0.37
C THR A 124 2.50 -4.29 -1.24
N ALA A 125 3.33 -5.08 -0.61
CA ALA A 125 4.33 -5.93 -1.25
C ALA A 125 4.12 -7.38 -0.79
N VAL A 126 4.13 -8.31 -1.72
CA VAL A 126 4.00 -9.75 -1.47
C VAL A 126 5.21 -10.46 -2.05
N ASP A 127 5.94 -11.16 -1.20
CA ASP A 127 7.08 -12.01 -1.54
C ASP A 127 6.53 -13.42 -1.89
N GLY A 128 6.49 -13.73 -3.16
CA GLY A 128 5.91 -14.97 -3.66
C GLY A 128 6.65 -16.21 -3.20
N ASP A 129 7.97 -16.14 -3.04
CA ASP A 129 8.78 -17.26 -2.58
C ASP A 129 8.43 -17.72 -1.16
N LEU A 130 7.90 -16.80 -0.32
CA LEU A 130 7.41 -17.13 1.03
C LEU A 130 6.02 -17.78 1.02
N ILE A 131 5.26 -17.66 -0.05
CA ILE A 131 3.99 -18.38 -0.25
C ILE A 131 4.26 -19.79 -0.75
N GLY A 132 5.15 -19.91 -1.74
CA GLY A 132 5.52 -21.18 -2.34
C GLY A 132 6.49 -21.00 -3.49
N LYS A 133 7.39 -21.98 -3.67
CA LYS A 133 8.43 -21.92 -4.70
C LYS A 133 7.82 -21.66 -6.09
N GLY A 134 8.28 -20.59 -6.74
CA GLY A 134 7.84 -20.20 -8.07
C GLY A 134 6.56 -19.37 -8.10
N THR A 135 6.03 -19.00 -6.94
CA THR A 135 4.95 -18.00 -6.86
C THR A 135 5.51 -16.63 -7.18
N ALA A 136 4.82 -15.89 -8.05
CA ALA A 136 5.26 -14.56 -8.44
C ALA A 136 5.03 -13.53 -7.33
N ASP A 137 5.97 -12.60 -7.19
CA ASP A 137 5.82 -11.42 -6.34
C ASP A 137 4.71 -10.52 -6.84
N ARG A 138 4.10 -9.77 -5.91
CA ARG A 138 3.04 -8.81 -6.23
C ARG A 138 3.30 -7.47 -5.59
N PHE A 139 2.93 -6.44 -6.33
CA PHE A 139 3.09 -5.05 -5.94
C PHE A 139 1.78 -4.28 -6.09
N ARG A 140 1.42 -3.50 -5.08
CA ARG A 140 0.37 -2.49 -5.15
C ARG A 140 0.87 -1.20 -4.55
N ILE A 141 0.56 -0.09 -5.20
CA ILE A 141 0.63 1.23 -4.61
C ILE A 141 -0.69 1.97 -4.86
N LYS A 142 -1.27 2.50 -3.78
CA LYS A 142 -2.35 3.47 -3.84
C LYS A 142 -1.81 4.81 -3.42
N ILE A 143 -2.06 5.85 -4.22
CA ILE A 143 -1.66 7.23 -3.96
C ILE A 143 -2.91 8.09 -4.00
N TRP A 144 -3.09 8.98 -3.02
CA TRP A 144 -4.24 9.87 -2.95
C TRP A 144 -3.88 11.18 -2.28
N HIS A 145 -4.66 12.21 -2.55
CA HIS A 145 -4.58 13.49 -1.86
C HIS A 145 -5.87 13.76 -1.09
N ARG A 146 -5.79 14.74 -0.20
CA ARG A 146 -6.95 15.30 0.48
C ARG A 146 -7.47 16.47 -0.34
N ASP A 147 -8.72 16.46 -0.73
CA ASP A 147 -9.37 17.59 -1.39
C ASP A 147 -9.63 18.70 -0.36
N ASP A 148 -9.10 19.89 -0.63
CA ASP A 148 -9.16 21.00 0.30
C ASP A 148 -10.58 21.56 0.51
N SER A 149 -11.48 21.37 -0.46
CA SER A 149 -12.84 21.91 -0.43
C SER A 149 -13.82 20.97 0.26
N THR A 150 -13.70 19.67 0.03
CA THR A 150 -14.61 18.65 0.54
C THR A 150 -14.05 17.88 1.73
N ASN A 151 -12.75 18.02 2.00
CA ASN A 151 -12.01 17.26 2.99
C ASN A 151 -12.10 15.74 2.77
N ALA A 152 -12.36 15.31 1.54
CA ALA A 152 -12.44 13.91 1.13
C ALA A 152 -11.09 13.40 0.59
N ASP A 153 -10.86 12.11 0.71
CA ASP A 153 -9.72 11.46 0.08
C ASP A 153 -10.02 11.19 -1.40
N VAL A 154 -9.21 11.75 -2.29
CA VAL A 154 -9.31 11.59 -3.74
C VAL A 154 -8.15 10.73 -4.21
N THR A 155 -8.46 9.57 -4.81
CA THR A 155 -7.44 8.68 -5.35
C THR A 155 -6.86 9.25 -6.64
N ASP A 156 -5.52 9.34 -6.70
CA ASP A 156 -4.78 9.74 -7.91
C ASP A 156 -4.29 8.53 -8.70
N TYR A 157 -3.87 7.47 -7.99
CA TYR A 157 -3.38 6.25 -8.60
C TYR A 157 -3.68 5.04 -7.69
N ASP A 158 -4.14 3.93 -8.27
CA ASP A 158 -4.24 2.63 -7.58
C ASP A 158 -4.19 1.51 -8.64
N ASN A 159 -3.15 0.69 -8.64
CA ASN A 159 -3.04 -0.43 -9.59
C ASN A 159 -3.87 -1.67 -9.22
N GLN A 160 -4.63 -1.62 -8.13
CA GLN A 160 -5.61 -2.65 -7.80
C GLN A 160 -7.01 -2.19 -8.19
N ILE A 161 -7.43 -2.55 -9.40
CA ILE A 161 -8.74 -2.19 -9.94
C ILE A 161 -9.71 -3.34 -9.75
N ASN A 162 -10.89 -3.04 -9.18
CA ASN A 162 -12.01 -3.97 -9.04
C ASN A 162 -11.67 -5.32 -8.39
N SER A 163 -10.64 -5.36 -7.54
CA SER A 163 -10.20 -6.58 -6.89
C SER A 163 -10.75 -6.71 -5.47
N THR A 164 -11.32 -7.87 -5.15
CA THR A 164 -11.71 -8.26 -3.79
C THR A 164 -10.52 -8.80 -2.98
N ALA A 165 -9.32 -8.84 -3.56
CA ALA A 165 -8.13 -9.41 -2.95
C ALA A 165 -7.44 -8.54 -1.89
N ALA A 166 -8.01 -7.37 -1.55
CA ALA A 166 -7.47 -6.50 -0.51
C ALA A 166 -7.30 -7.27 0.81
N GLY A 167 -6.11 -7.19 1.39
CA GLY A 167 -5.79 -7.90 2.62
C GLY A 167 -5.34 -9.35 2.44
N SER A 168 -5.24 -9.87 1.23
CA SER A 168 -4.77 -11.23 0.93
C SER A 168 -3.39 -11.24 0.24
N ASP A 169 -2.78 -12.41 0.13
CA ASP A 169 -1.53 -12.62 -0.63
C ASP A 169 -1.74 -12.52 -2.16
N GLN A 170 -2.97 -12.29 -2.61
CA GLN A 170 -3.30 -12.00 -4.01
C GLN A 170 -3.47 -10.50 -4.28
N GLU A 171 -3.24 -9.64 -3.28
CA GLU A 171 -3.32 -8.19 -3.43
C GLU A 171 -2.25 -7.65 -4.36
N GLY A 172 -2.67 -6.77 -5.28
CA GLY A 172 -1.78 -6.09 -6.21
C GLY A 172 -1.57 -6.82 -7.54
N THR A 173 -0.75 -6.22 -8.37
CA THR A 173 -0.37 -6.70 -9.70
C THR A 173 0.86 -7.59 -9.59
N VAL A 174 0.86 -8.71 -10.32
CA VAL A 174 2.07 -9.54 -10.48
C VAL A 174 3.16 -8.68 -11.10
N ILE A 175 4.38 -8.72 -10.54
CA ILE A 175 5.50 -7.98 -11.12
C ILE A 175 5.92 -8.64 -12.44
N GLY A 176 6.28 -7.81 -13.42
CA GLY A 176 6.76 -8.29 -14.72
C GLY A 176 8.26 -8.56 -14.74
N GLY A 177 8.96 -8.13 -13.69
CA GLY A 177 10.39 -8.38 -13.47
C GLY A 177 10.91 -7.57 -12.28
N GLY A 178 12.03 -8.00 -11.75
CA GLY A 178 12.56 -7.52 -10.49
C GLY A 178 12.35 -8.53 -9.36
N SER A 179 12.34 -8.08 -8.11
CA SER A 179 12.11 -8.94 -6.96
C SER A 179 11.61 -8.14 -5.75
N ILE A 180 10.84 -8.78 -4.91
CA ILE A 180 10.38 -8.30 -3.60
C ILE A 180 10.91 -9.25 -2.54
N SER A 181 11.34 -8.71 -1.41
CA SER A 181 11.80 -9.52 -0.28
C SER A 181 11.17 -9.01 1.01
N VAL A 182 10.42 -9.88 1.67
CA VAL A 182 9.86 -9.67 3.00
C VAL A 182 10.72 -10.46 3.99
N LYS A 183 11.29 -9.79 4.98
CA LYS A 183 12.13 -10.41 6.01
C LYS A 183 11.44 -10.29 7.36
N ILE A 184 11.06 -11.41 7.92
CA ILE A 184 10.56 -11.57 9.27
C ILE A 184 11.76 -11.78 10.19
N ARG A 185 11.78 -11.12 11.34
CA ARG A 185 12.80 -11.30 12.39
C ARG A 185 12.31 -12.23 13.48
#